data_d2288f703094188eef764009bb3f7e9a
#
_entry.id   d2288f703094188eef764009bb3f7e9a
#
_cell.length_a   1.000
_cell.length_b   1.000
_cell.length_c   1.000
_cell.angle_alpha   90.00
_cell.angle_beta   90.00
_cell.angle_gamma   90.00
#
_symmetry.space_group_name_H-M   'P 1'
#
loop_
_entity.id
_entity.type
_entity.pdbx_description
1 polymer ?
#
loop_
_entity_poly.entity_id
_entity_poly.type
_entity_poly.pdbx_seq_one_letter_code
_entity_poly.pdbx_strand_id
1 'polypeptide(L)'
;MAKISRDSEIVEISAEPQFDYGQKVRSTKTVRNDGTFPGKDIGEILVKKGDIGYVTSIGTFLQQYYIYGIDMVERGYRVGMRGKELELVESNNAVASREAA
;
A
#
# COMPACT_ATOMS: atom_id res chain seq x y z
N MET A 1 -15.09 -24.76 -6.26
CA MET A 1 -14.74 -24.15 -5.99
C MET A 1 -13.83 -23.35 -5.18
N ALA A 2 -13.26 -23.93 -4.21
CA ALA A 2 -12.26 -23.25 -3.46
C ALA A 2 -11.11 -22.85 -4.33
N LYS A 3 -10.87 -23.55 -5.39
CA LYS A 3 -9.76 -23.18 -6.21
C LYS A 3 -9.98 -21.90 -6.94
N ILE A 4 -11.20 -21.46 -7.06
CA ILE A 4 -11.43 -20.19 -7.69
C ILE A 4 -10.89 -19.08 -6.84
N SER A 5 -11.06 -19.14 -5.55
CA SER A 5 -10.51 -18.12 -4.69
C SER A 5 -9.01 -18.11 -4.75
N ARG A 6 -8.43 -19.27 -4.79
CA ARG A 6 -7.02 -19.35 -4.83
C ARG A 6 -6.48 -18.79 -6.13
N ASP A 7 -7.19 -19.04 -7.22
CA ASP A 7 -6.79 -18.50 -8.49
C ASP A 7 -6.83 -17.00 -8.48
N SER A 8 -7.77 -16.41 -7.78
CA SER A 8 -7.84 -14.96 -7.70
C SER A 8 -6.62 -14.40 -7.01
N GLU A 9 -6.13 -15.05 -5.99
CA GLU A 9 -4.95 -14.57 -5.33
C GLU A 9 -3.73 -14.67 -6.19
N ILE A 10 -3.64 -15.73 -6.97
CA ILE A 10 -2.50 -15.89 -7.85
C ILE A 10 -2.55 -14.86 -8.95
N VAL A 11 -3.73 -14.52 -9.39
CA VAL A 11 -3.88 -13.57 -10.47
C VAL A 11 -3.36 -12.19 -10.08
N GLU A 12 -3.33 -11.86 -8.81
CA GLU A 12 -2.86 -10.53 -8.44
C GLU A 12 -1.46 -10.26 -8.99
N ILE A 13 -0.53 -11.19 -8.85
CA ILE A 13 0.82 -10.91 -9.32
C ILE A 13 0.98 -11.13 -10.81
N SER A 14 0.03 -11.78 -11.45
CA SER A 14 0.13 -11.91 -12.91
C SER A 14 -0.44 -10.70 -13.62
N ALA A 15 -1.06 -9.79 -12.91
CA ALA A 15 -1.47 -8.52 -13.47
C ALA A 15 -0.45 -7.46 -13.05
N GLU A 16 -0.55 -6.29 -13.64
CA GLU A 16 0.35 -5.22 -13.26
C GLU A 16 0.00 -4.69 -11.88
N PRO A 17 0.96 -4.13 -11.17
CA PRO A 17 0.66 -3.55 -9.86
C PRO A 17 -0.42 -2.50 -9.95
N GLN A 18 -1.24 -2.44 -8.92
CA GLN A 18 -2.33 -1.49 -8.86
C GLN A 18 -1.85 -0.05 -8.74
N PHE A 19 -0.72 0.16 -8.10
CA PHE A 19 -0.14 1.49 -7.89
C PHE A 19 1.26 1.52 -8.45
N ASP A 20 1.75 2.71 -8.76
CA ASP A 20 3.07 2.89 -9.32
C ASP A 20 3.91 3.73 -8.38
N TYR A 21 5.22 3.76 -8.63
CA TYR A 21 6.14 4.53 -7.79
C TYR A 21 5.75 6.00 -7.82
N GLY A 22 5.83 6.62 -6.66
CA GLY A 22 5.57 8.06 -6.56
C GLY A 22 4.12 8.44 -6.46
N GLN A 23 3.21 7.49 -6.58
CA GLN A 23 1.80 7.83 -6.49
C GLN A 23 1.40 8.10 -5.05
N LYS A 24 0.49 9.05 -4.88
CA LYS A 24 -0.02 9.41 -3.58
C LYS A 24 -1.20 8.52 -3.25
N VAL A 25 -1.17 7.92 -2.09
CA VAL A 25 -2.20 6.98 -1.69
C VAL A 25 -2.66 7.30 -0.27
N ARG A 26 -3.81 6.76 0.07
CA ARG A 26 -4.39 6.94 1.40
C ARG A 26 -4.75 5.58 1.95
N SER A 27 -4.51 5.38 3.23
CA SER A 27 -4.86 4.12 3.86
C SER A 27 -6.36 4.04 4.07
N THR A 28 -6.92 2.88 3.75
CA THR A 28 -8.36 2.66 3.93
C THR A 28 -8.65 2.01 5.26
N LYS A 29 -7.64 1.69 6.05
CA LYS A 29 -7.85 1.06 7.33
C LYS A 29 -6.72 1.42 8.28
N THR A 30 -6.95 1.16 9.57
CA THR A 30 -5.93 1.34 10.59
C THR A 30 -5.12 0.05 10.67
N VAL A 31 -3.79 0.18 10.64
CA VAL A 31 -2.87 -0.95 10.69
C VAL A 31 -2.08 -0.88 11.97
N ARG A 32 -2.03 -1.99 12.70
CA ARG A 32 -1.28 -2.07 13.95
C ARG A 32 -0.09 -2.98 13.77
N ASN A 33 0.91 -2.76 14.61
CA ASN A 33 2.12 -3.56 14.54
C ASN A 33 1.82 -4.98 15.05
N ASP A 34 2.12 -5.96 14.23
CA ASP A 34 1.97 -7.36 14.61
C ASP A 34 3.27 -7.95 15.11
N GLY A 35 4.25 -7.11 15.37
CA GLY A 35 5.55 -7.56 15.85
C GLY A 35 6.64 -7.51 14.81
N THR A 36 6.29 -7.26 13.55
CA THR A 36 7.29 -7.26 12.49
C THR A 36 7.90 -5.90 12.23
N PHE A 37 7.35 -4.84 12.79
CA PHE A 37 7.89 -3.50 12.58
C PHE A 37 8.83 -3.19 13.75
N PRO A 38 10.13 -3.02 13.47
CA PRO A 38 11.10 -2.82 14.56
C PRO A 38 10.94 -1.46 15.21
N GLY A 39 11.19 -1.42 16.49
CA GLY A 39 11.19 -0.16 17.21
C GLY A 39 9.86 0.26 17.78
N LYS A 40 8.82 -0.53 17.54
CA LYS A 40 7.50 -0.22 18.08
C LYS A 40 6.90 -1.46 18.72
N ASP A 41 6.00 -1.24 19.66
CA ASP A 41 5.39 -2.35 20.41
C ASP A 41 4.33 -3.05 19.57
N ILE A 42 4.11 -4.31 19.86
CA ILE A 42 3.03 -5.06 19.26
C ILE A 42 1.72 -4.36 19.63
N GLY A 43 0.85 -4.17 18.64
CA GLY A 43 -0.43 -3.50 18.84
C GLY A 43 -0.39 -2.01 18.67
N GLU A 44 0.81 -1.44 18.58
CA GLU A 44 0.92 0.00 18.39
C GLU A 44 0.45 0.37 16.99
N ILE A 45 -0.25 1.47 16.86
CA ILE A 45 -0.78 1.90 15.55
C ILE A 45 0.36 2.37 14.68
N LEU A 46 0.49 1.75 13.51
CA LEU A 46 1.48 2.16 12.51
C LEU A 46 0.88 3.14 11.50
N VAL A 47 -0.37 2.91 11.12
CA VAL A 47 -1.05 3.72 10.12
C VAL A 47 -2.50 3.84 10.55
N LYS A 48 -3.05 5.04 10.49
CA LYS A 48 -4.46 5.23 10.79
C LYS A 48 -5.23 5.37 9.49
N LYS A 49 -6.47 4.94 9.49
CA LYS A 49 -7.35 5.10 8.35
C LYS A 49 -7.32 6.58 7.94
N GLY A 50 -7.08 6.82 6.67
CA GLY A 50 -7.00 8.18 6.14
C GLY A 50 -5.59 8.74 6.05
N ASP A 51 -4.61 8.06 6.62
CA ASP A 51 -3.23 8.56 6.53
C ASP A 51 -2.76 8.54 5.08
N ILE A 52 -1.97 9.54 4.73
CA ILE A 52 -1.47 9.74 3.37
C ILE A 52 -0.03 9.31 3.28
N GLY A 53 0.32 8.72 2.16
CA GLY A 53 1.70 8.36 1.91
C GLY A 53 1.96 8.26 0.42
N TYR A 54 3.21 7.93 0.09
CA TYR A 54 3.64 7.81 -1.31
C TYR A 54 4.27 6.46 -1.53
N VAL A 55 4.01 5.88 -2.69
CA VAL A 55 4.56 4.57 -3.04
C VAL A 55 6.03 4.73 -3.36
N THR A 56 6.88 4.05 -2.60
CA THR A 56 8.33 4.13 -2.82
C THR A 56 8.94 2.80 -3.21
N SER A 57 8.23 1.69 -3.01
CA SER A 57 8.73 0.41 -3.46
C SER A 57 7.56 -0.51 -3.76
N ILE A 58 7.80 -1.47 -4.63
CA ILE A 58 6.79 -2.45 -5.02
C ILE A 58 7.48 -3.80 -5.02
N GLY A 59 7.03 -4.70 -4.19
CA GLY A 59 7.58 -6.04 -4.12
C GLY A 59 6.46 -7.04 -4.11
N THR A 60 6.81 -8.32 -3.98
CA THR A 60 5.81 -9.37 -3.89
C THR A 60 6.03 -10.15 -2.61
N PHE A 61 4.98 -10.77 -2.12
CA PHE A 61 5.05 -11.62 -0.95
C PHE A 61 4.62 -13.02 -1.34
N LEU A 62 5.51 -13.98 -1.14
CA LEU A 62 5.26 -15.38 -1.48
C LEU A 62 4.83 -15.56 -2.93
N GLN A 63 5.20 -14.61 -3.77
CA GLN A 63 4.85 -14.63 -5.19
C GLN A 63 3.35 -14.76 -5.41
N GLN A 64 2.56 -14.20 -4.52
CA GLN A 64 1.12 -14.25 -4.61
C GLN A 64 0.49 -12.88 -4.73
N TYR A 65 1.02 -11.89 -4.05
CA TYR A 65 0.43 -10.56 -4.11
C TYR A 65 1.50 -9.49 -3.91
N TYR A 66 1.14 -8.26 -4.27
CA TYR A 66 2.07 -7.15 -4.18
C TYR A 66 2.06 -6.53 -2.78
N ILE A 67 3.24 -6.11 -2.35
CA ILE A 67 3.41 -5.31 -1.15
C ILE A 67 3.98 -3.99 -1.59
N TYR A 68 3.31 -2.91 -1.23
CA TYR A 68 3.76 -1.56 -1.57
C TYR A 68 4.41 -0.94 -0.35
N GLY A 69 5.64 -0.45 -0.52
CA GLY A 69 6.30 0.28 0.55
C GLY A 69 5.81 1.72 0.48
N ILE A 70 5.16 2.17 1.53
CA ILE A 70 4.52 3.47 1.56
C ILE A 70 5.25 4.35 2.58
N ASP A 71 5.77 5.49 2.11
CA ASP A 71 6.33 6.48 3.01
C ASP A 71 5.17 7.26 3.60
N MET A 72 4.93 7.08 4.88
CA MET A 72 3.81 7.74 5.54
C MET A 72 4.24 9.15 5.89
N VAL A 73 3.56 10.12 5.31
CA VAL A 73 3.98 11.50 5.37
C VAL A 73 4.08 12.02 6.79
N GLU A 74 3.04 11.81 7.57
CA GLU A 74 3.03 12.38 8.90
C GLU A 74 3.73 11.55 9.94
N ARG A 75 3.99 10.30 9.63
CA ARG A 75 4.59 9.43 10.62
C ARG A 75 6.08 9.31 10.48
N GLY A 76 6.59 9.61 9.28
CA GLY A 76 8.03 9.65 9.08
C GLY A 76 8.69 8.30 8.91
N TYR A 77 7.93 7.26 8.58
CA TYR A 77 8.52 5.96 8.32
C TYR A 77 7.77 5.26 7.20
N ARG A 78 8.35 4.16 6.73
CA ARG A 78 7.81 3.40 5.61
C ARG A 78 7.13 2.15 6.14
N VAL A 79 5.96 1.84 5.60
CA VAL A 79 5.19 0.67 6.00
C VAL A 79 4.83 -0.12 4.75
N GLY A 80 4.95 -1.45 4.81
CA GLY A 80 4.50 -2.28 3.70
C GLY A 80 3.01 -2.51 3.78
N MET A 81 2.30 -2.28 2.69
CA MET A 81 0.85 -2.41 2.68
C MET A 81 0.39 -3.08 1.40
N ARG A 82 -0.73 -3.77 1.47
CA ARG A 82 -1.32 -4.39 0.29
C ARG A 82 -2.22 -3.39 -0.43
N GLY A 83 -2.43 -3.65 -1.72
CA GLY A 83 -3.27 -2.75 -2.52
C GLY A 83 -4.67 -2.60 -1.95
N LYS A 84 -5.22 -3.67 -1.37
CA LYS A 84 -6.58 -3.59 -0.81
C LYS A 84 -6.66 -2.70 0.42
N GLU A 85 -5.53 -2.30 0.96
CA GLU A 85 -5.49 -1.42 2.12
C GLU A 85 -5.27 0.03 1.74
N LEU A 86 -5.19 0.31 0.46
CA LEU A 86 -4.84 1.62 -0.05
C LEU A 86 -5.83 2.07 -1.10
N GLU A 87 -5.95 3.38 -1.26
CA GLU A 87 -6.69 3.94 -2.38
C GLU A 87 -5.89 5.11 -2.94
N LEU A 88 -6.01 5.30 -4.24
CA LEU A 88 -5.30 6.36 -4.92
C LEU A 88 -5.91 7.70 -4.55
N VAL A 89 -5.05 8.67 -4.27
CA VAL A 89 -5.53 10.02 -4.00
C VAL A 89 -5.59 10.76 -5.31
N GLU A 90 -6.86 11.07 -5.75
CA GLU A 90 -7.05 11.58 -7.05
C GLU A 90 -6.52 12.90 -7.32
N SER A 91 -6.38 13.66 -6.36
CA SER A 91 -5.95 14.98 -6.66
C SER A 91 -4.66 15.05 -7.34
N ASN A 92 -4.21 14.19 -7.60
CA ASN A 92 -3.08 14.32 -8.30
C ASN A 92 -3.17 14.47 -9.55
N ASN A 93 -3.63 14.79 -9.43
CA ASN A 93 -3.70 14.91 -10.36
C ASN A 93 -3.26 15.52 -10.92
N ALA A 94 -3.06 15.56 -10.28
CA ALA A 94 -2.72 16.05 -10.68
C ALA A 94 -2.21 16.17 -11.41
N VAL A 95 -2.36 15.90 -11.25
CA VAL A 95 -2.07 16.01 -11.90
C VAL A 95 -1.85 16.38 -12.56
N ALA A 96 -1.99 16.57 -12.37
CA ALA A 96 -1.90 17.04 -12.94
C ALA A 96 -1.43 17.46 -13.31
N SER A 97 -1.31 17.59 -12.87
CA SER A 97 -1.03 18.11 -13.16
C SER A 97 -0.29 18.19 -13.68
N ARG A 98 -0.12 17.96 -13.60
CA ARG A 98 0.36 18.04 -14.07
C ARG A 98 0.64 18.26 -14.90
N GLU A 99 0.55 18.40 -14.79
CA GLU A 99 0.61 18.61 -15.49
C GLU A 99 0.90 18.90 -16.00
N ALA A 100 0.95 19.16 -15.68
CA ALA A 100 1.08 19.58 -16.09
C ALA A 100 1.57 19.76 -16.49
N ALA A 101 1.73 19.82 -16.37
CA ALA A 101 1.99 20.06 -16.71
C ALA A 101 2.25 20.28 -17.05
#